data_741a0ca434ac70e5214d1f515b7bbf53
#
_entry.id   741a0ca434ac70e5214d1f515b7bbf53
#
_cell.length_a   1.000
_cell.length_b   1.000
_cell.length_c   1.000
_cell.angle_alpha   90.00
_cell.angle_beta   90.00
_cell.angle_gamma   90.00
#
_symmetry.space_group_name_H-M   'P 1'
#
loop_
_entity.id
_entity.type
_entity.pdbx_description
1 polymer ?
#
loop_
_entity_poly.entity_id
_entity_poly.type
_entity_poly.pdbx_seq_one_letter_code
_entity_poly.pdbx_strand_id
1 'polypeptide(L)'
;MIQLFLLLVLSFSAAQVEGSAGVPGTIIDHSPAATRQYIGSPGIAVLPNGVYVASHDLFGPGSTKNRTIVFESTDRGRSWRRLTMIEGQWWSTLFVHRGDLYLMGTSREYGYAVIRRSRDGGRTWTSPTDADNGLLLADGKYHCAPVPVVLHRGRIWRAMEDAMGPGGWGSHFRSFMMSAPETSDLLKASNWTFSNRLGRNPDWLGGKFGGWLEGNAVVTPSGEIVNILRADFRAGPTEKAAIINISADGRTAGFDPETGFIDFHGGCKKFTIRYDRRSRRYWALSNYVPEKHRGPNPERVRNTLALISSRDLKNWEVRSILLYHPDTANHGFQYADWLFDGNDIIAVVRTAHDEAGAVAHNQHDANYMTFHRIRNFRGLSSNF
;
A
#
# COMPACT_ATOMS: atom_id res chain seq x y z
N MET A 1 -16.33 -28.92 -56.06
CA MET A 1 -16.31 -27.62 -55.36
C MET A 1 -15.97 -27.92 -53.90
N ILE A 2 -14.70 -27.73 -53.51
CA ILE A 2 -14.21 -27.97 -52.14
C ILE A 2 -14.01 -26.57 -51.55
N GLN A 3 -14.80 -26.23 -50.53
CA GLN A 3 -14.69 -24.98 -49.78
C GLN A 3 -13.60 -25.12 -48.70
N LEU A 4 -12.55 -24.34 -48.85
CA LEU A 4 -11.44 -24.23 -47.90
C LEU A 4 -11.83 -23.23 -46.80
N PHE A 5 -12.03 -23.69 -45.56
CA PHE A 5 -12.20 -22.82 -44.41
C PHE A 5 -10.81 -22.41 -43.89
N LEU A 6 -10.50 -21.12 -44.00
CA LEU A 6 -9.31 -20.52 -43.44
C LEU A 6 -9.57 -20.21 -41.96
N LEU A 7 -8.98 -20.96 -41.04
CA LEU A 7 -8.96 -20.63 -39.62
C LEU A 7 -7.94 -19.52 -39.37
N LEU A 8 -8.45 -18.34 -39.04
CA LEU A 8 -7.61 -17.22 -38.57
C LEU A 8 -7.27 -17.46 -37.09
N VAL A 9 -6.07 -17.92 -36.81
CA VAL A 9 -5.52 -17.99 -35.43
C VAL A 9 -5.05 -16.61 -35.05
N LEU A 10 -5.82 -15.89 -34.25
CA LEU A 10 -5.40 -14.66 -33.60
C LEU A 10 -4.51 -15.00 -32.39
N SER A 11 -3.20 -14.94 -32.57
CA SER A 11 -2.24 -15.02 -31.50
C SER A 11 -2.23 -13.68 -30.72
N PHE A 12 -2.86 -13.66 -29.55
CA PHE A 12 -2.67 -12.56 -28.60
C PHE A 12 -1.30 -12.70 -27.94
N SER A 13 -0.37 -11.87 -28.37
CA SER A 13 0.93 -11.69 -27.72
C SER A 13 0.72 -10.96 -26.39
N ALA A 14 0.90 -11.65 -25.27
CA ALA A 14 1.09 -11.01 -23.98
C ALA A 14 2.39 -10.21 -24.07
N ALA A 15 2.30 -8.87 -23.98
CA ALA A 15 3.46 -8.00 -23.98
C ALA A 15 4.27 -8.26 -22.69
N GLN A 16 5.35 -9.06 -22.82
CA GLN A 16 6.39 -9.13 -21.80
C GLN A 16 7.13 -7.80 -21.78
N VAL A 17 7.16 -7.16 -20.62
CA VAL A 17 8.04 -6.02 -20.35
C VAL A 17 9.42 -6.62 -20.06
N GLU A 18 10.37 -6.46 -20.96
CA GLU A 18 11.76 -6.86 -20.75
C GLU A 18 12.37 -5.99 -19.64
N GLY A 19 12.59 -6.59 -18.46
CA GLY A 19 13.41 -6.03 -17.38
C GLY A 19 14.84 -6.57 -17.48
N SER A 20 15.81 -5.77 -17.12
CA SER A 20 17.20 -6.22 -17.01
C SER A 20 17.32 -7.33 -15.96
N ALA A 21 17.98 -8.44 -16.29
CA ALA A 21 18.28 -9.56 -15.39
C ALA A 21 17.07 -10.33 -14.80
N GLY A 22 15.92 -10.38 -15.51
CA GLY A 22 14.76 -11.17 -15.06
C GLY A 22 13.86 -10.49 -14.03
N VAL A 23 14.27 -9.36 -13.42
CA VAL A 23 13.44 -8.58 -12.48
C VAL A 23 12.29 -7.93 -13.25
N PRO A 24 11.01 -8.17 -12.85
CA PRO A 24 9.88 -7.61 -13.58
C PRO A 24 9.72 -6.10 -13.33
N GLY A 25 9.36 -5.36 -14.39
CA GLY A 25 9.14 -3.91 -14.34
C GLY A 25 10.41 -3.06 -14.49
N THR A 26 10.27 -1.75 -14.27
CA THR A 26 11.40 -0.82 -14.25
C THR A 26 11.98 -0.73 -12.85
N ILE A 27 13.25 -1.01 -12.68
CA ILE A 27 13.92 -0.90 -11.38
C ILE A 27 14.03 0.59 -11.02
N ILE A 28 13.50 0.96 -9.85
CA ILE A 28 13.64 2.31 -9.26
C ILE A 28 14.86 2.34 -8.36
N ASP A 29 15.00 1.33 -7.50
CA ASP A 29 16.13 1.18 -6.59
C ASP A 29 16.45 -0.29 -6.36
N HIS A 30 17.71 -0.55 -6.02
CA HIS A 30 18.22 -1.87 -5.66
C HIS A 30 19.04 -1.76 -4.38
N SER A 31 18.65 -2.50 -3.37
CA SER A 31 19.39 -2.68 -2.12
C SER A 31 19.93 -4.12 -2.10
N PRO A 32 21.22 -4.35 -2.40
CA PRO A 32 21.76 -5.71 -2.45
C PRO A 32 21.53 -6.48 -1.14
N ALA A 33 21.09 -7.73 -1.23
CA ALA A 33 20.73 -8.56 -0.07
C ALA A 33 21.88 -8.66 0.95
N ALA A 34 23.14 -8.64 0.49
CA ALA A 34 24.32 -8.65 1.33
C ALA A 34 24.41 -7.45 2.30
N THR A 35 23.75 -6.32 2.01
CA THR A 35 23.70 -5.14 2.89
C THR A 35 22.83 -5.37 4.12
N ARG A 36 21.93 -6.36 4.08
CA ARG A 36 20.88 -6.62 5.07
C ARG A 36 19.99 -5.40 5.32
N GLN A 37 19.91 -4.51 4.34
CA GLN A 37 18.95 -3.43 4.25
C GLN A 37 17.95 -3.78 3.17
N TYR A 38 16.68 -3.78 3.49
CA TYR A 38 15.63 -4.22 2.60
C TYR A 38 14.69 -3.08 2.26
N ILE A 39 14.17 -3.09 1.04
CA ILE A 39 13.20 -2.11 0.56
C ILE A 39 11.93 -2.21 1.39
N GLY A 40 11.53 -1.10 2.01
CA GLY A 40 10.37 -1.03 2.89
C GLY A 40 9.09 -0.60 2.19
N SER A 41 8.54 0.51 2.62
CA SER A 41 7.22 1.01 2.26
C SER A 41 7.23 1.84 0.96
N PRO A 42 6.98 1.27 -0.22
CA PRO A 42 6.98 2.04 -1.46
C PRO A 42 5.75 2.96 -1.54
N GLY A 43 5.96 4.21 -1.92
CA GLY A 43 4.92 5.20 -2.17
C GLY A 43 5.08 5.87 -3.53
N ILE A 44 3.99 6.30 -4.17
CA ILE A 44 4.01 7.00 -5.45
C ILE A 44 3.07 8.21 -5.46
N ALA A 45 3.51 9.31 -6.07
CA ALA A 45 2.71 10.49 -6.36
C ALA A 45 2.98 10.98 -7.79
N VAL A 46 2.00 11.67 -8.38
CA VAL A 46 2.16 12.38 -9.65
C VAL A 46 2.01 13.87 -9.40
N LEU A 47 3.04 14.63 -9.71
CA LEU A 47 3.04 16.08 -9.54
C LEU A 47 2.16 16.76 -10.60
N PRO A 48 1.68 18.00 -10.38
CA PRO A 48 0.85 18.72 -11.34
C PRO A 48 1.51 18.92 -12.73
N ASN A 49 2.83 18.92 -12.78
CA ASN A 49 3.60 19.01 -14.04
C ASN A 49 3.81 17.65 -14.72
N GLY A 50 3.21 16.56 -14.19
CA GLY A 50 3.29 15.21 -14.75
C GLY A 50 4.53 14.39 -14.35
N VAL A 51 5.43 14.96 -13.53
CA VAL A 51 6.58 14.20 -12.97
C VAL A 51 6.09 13.18 -11.96
N TYR A 52 6.59 11.96 -12.05
CA TYR A 52 6.33 10.92 -11.03
C TYR A 52 7.37 11.04 -9.92
N VAL A 53 6.91 10.97 -8.69
CA VAL A 53 7.76 10.89 -7.50
C VAL A 53 7.46 9.59 -6.78
N ALA A 54 8.51 8.85 -6.42
CA ALA A 54 8.40 7.62 -5.66
C ALA A 54 9.26 7.70 -4.40
N SER A 55 8.90 6.94 -3.38
CA SER A 55 9.68 6.84 -2.16
C SER A 55 9.65 5.44 -1.58
N HIS A 56 10.67 5.08 -0.84
CA HIS A 56 10.65 3.92 0.05
C HIS A 56 11.52 4.18 1.28
N ASP A 57 11.29 3.43 2.34
CA ASP A 57 12.18 3.33 3.49
C ASP A 57 13.05 2.06 3.39
N LEU A 58 14.01 1.95 4.29
CA LEU A 58 14.87 0.78 4.42
C LEU A 58 14.67 0.13 5.78
N PHE A 59 14.40 -1.17 5.81
CA PHE A 59 14.32 -1.95 7.03
C PHE A 59 15.37 -3.06 7.07
N GLY A 60 15.33 -3.92 8.07
CA GLY A 60 16.29 -5.00 8.27
C GLY A 60 17.43 -4.63 9.22
N PRO A 61 18.26 -5.61 9.59
CA PRO A 61 19.29 -5.42 10.63
C PRO A 61 20.43 -4.46 10.23
N GLY A 62 20.62 -4.21 8.93
CA GLY A 62 21.58 -3.22 8.42
C GLY A 62 21.04 -1.79 8.37
N SER A 63 19.76 -1.57 8.71
CA SER A 63 19.09 -0.27 8.61
C SER A 63 18.99 0.44 9.97
N THR A 64 19.03 1.77 9.95
CA THR A 64 18.74 2.63 11.11
C THR A 64 17.23 2.76 11.37
N LYS A 65 16.39 2.30 10.45
CA LYS A 65 14.91 2.31 10.51
C LYS A 65 14.30 3.69 10.79
N ASN A 66 14.88 4.73 10.20
CA ASN A 66 14.45 6.12 10.31
C ASN A 66 14.71 6.93 9.05
N ARG A 67 14.90 6.28 7.89
CA ARG A 67 15.25 6.94 6.62
C ARG A 67 14.27 6.59 5.52
N THR A 68 13.88 7.60 4.76
CA THR A 68 13.12 7.47 3.51
C THR A 68 13.95 8.04 2.35
N ILE A 69 13.99 7.32 1.24
CA ILE A 69 14.66 7.73 0.00
C ILE A 69 13.57 8.15 -1.00
N VAL A 70 13.81 9.24 -1.72
CA VAL A 70 12.89 9.82 -2.70
C VAL A 70 13.53 9.80 -4.09
N PHE A 71 12.73 9.44 -5.09
CA PHE A 71 13.11 9.31 -6.49
C PHE A 71 12.16 10.10 -7.38
N GLU A 72 12.60 10.50 -8.58
CA GLU A 72 11.73 11.06 -9.59
C GLU A 72 11.92 10.37 -10.95
N SER A 73 10.85 10.42 -11.75
CA SER A 73 10.86 10.08 -13.17
C SER A 73 10.19 11.20 -13.96
N THR A 74 10.88 11.74 -14.95
CA THR A 74 10.39 12.77 -15.88
C THR A 74 9.90 12.18 -17.20
N ASP A 75 10.02 10.88 -17.39
CA ASP A 75 9.72 10.14 -18.62
C ASP A 75 8.60 9.08 -18.43
N ARG A 76 7.72 9.32 -17.45
CA ARG A 76 6.55 8.48 -17.15
C ARG A 76 6.91 7.06 -16.67
N GLY A 77 8.00 6.94 -15.90
CA GLY A 77 8.42 5.70 -15.25
C GLY A 77 9.37 4.84 -16.09
N ARG A 78 9.88 5.31 -17.22
CA ARG A 78 10.86 4.57 -18.02
C ARG A 78 12.25 4.57 -17.39
N SER A 79 12.61 5.68 -16.72
CA SER A 79 13.82 5.79 -15.93
C SER A 79 13.56 6.56 -14.63
N TRP A 80 14.40 6.33 -13.65
CA TRP A 80 14.28 6.92 -12.33
C TRP A 80 15.64 7.43 -11.85
N ARG A 81 15.63 8.52 -11.10
CA ARG A 81 16.81 9.03 -10.43
C ARG A 81 16.52 9.38 -8.99
N ARG A 82 17.44 9.11 -8.11
CA ARG A 82 17.35 9.49 -6.69
C ARG A 82 17.40 11.01 -6.57
N LEU A 83 16.48 11.58 -5.78
CA LEU A 83 16.44 13.01 -5.46
C LEU A 83 17.10 13.32 -4.13
N THR A 84 16.65 12.67 -3.07
CA THR A 84 17.09 12.98 -1.72
C THR A 84 16.88 11.78 -0.78
N MET A 85 17.50 11.87 0.39
CA MET A 85 17.26 10.99 1.52
C MET A 85 16.86 11.84 2.72
N ILE A 86 15.82 11.42 3.41
CA ILE A 86 15.23 12.12 4.53
C ILE A 86 15.45 11.30 5.80
N GLU A 87 16.12 11.86 6.78
CA GLU A 87 16.21 11.28 8.12
C GLU A 87 15.00 11.68 8.98
N GLY A 88 14.65 10.83 9.94
CA GLY A 88 13.48 11.07 10.78
C GLY A 88 12.17 10.92 10.01
N GLN A 89 12.12 9.98 9.03
CA GLN A 89 10.94 9.68 8.23
C GLN A 89 10.90 8.20 7.87
N TRP A 90 9.78 7.52 8.15
CA TRP A 90 9.63 6.10 7.92
C TRP A 90 8.16 5.68 7.73
N TRP A 91 7.87 4.52 7.12
CA TRP A 91 6.53 3.99 6.81
C TRP A 91 5.60 5.02 6.14
N SER A 92 6.09 5.71 5.13
CA SER A 92 5.48 6.94 4.66
C SER A 92 4.65 6.78 3.41
N THR A 93 3.56 7.55 3.33
CA THR A 93 2.75 7.77 2.14
C THR A 93 3.14 9.08 1.48
N LEU A 94 3.37 9.06 0.15
CA LEU A 94 3.43 10.25 -0.69
C LEU A 94 2.03 10.64 -1.15
N PHE A 95 1.72 11.94 -1.14
CA PHE A 95 0.51 12.48 -1.77
C PHE A 95 0.68 13.93 -2.16
N VAL A 96 -0.06 14.36 -3.19
CA VAL A 96 -0.11 15.77 -3.60
C VAL A 96 -1.38 16.39 -3.04
N HIS A 97 -1.26 17.56 -2.44
CA HIS A 97 -2.38 18.36 -1.98
C HIS A 97 -2.14 19.84 -2.25
N ARG A 98 -3.08 20.48 -2.96
CA ARG A 98 -3.05 21.92 -3.33
C ARG A 98 -1.74 22.33 -4.01
N GLY A 99 -1.18 21.45 -4.82
CA GLY A 99 0.04 21.68 -5.60
C GLY A 99 1.33 21.30 -4.89
N ASP A 100 1.35 21.20 -3.57
CA ASP A 100 2.51 20.77 -2.79
C ASP A 100 2.55 19.24 -2.64
N LEU A 101 3.75 18.69 -2.52
CA LEU A 101 3.99 17.28 -2.25
C LEU A 101 4.15 17.08 -0.73
N TYR A 102 3.48 16.07 -0.21
CA TYR A 102 3.53 15.70 1.21
C TYR A 102 4.04 14.27 1.40
N LEU A 103 4.73 14.07 2.52
CA LEU A 103 5.21 12.77 2.98
C LEU A 103 4.77 12.59 4.44
N MET A 104 3.87 11.62 4.68
CA MET A 104 3.26 11.39 5.99
C MET A 104 3.51 9.97 6.46
N GLY A 105 4.05 9.81 7.64
CA GLY A 105 4.41 8.52 8.22
C GLY A 105 4.83 8.63 9.67
N THR A 106 5.86 7.88 10.06
CA THR A 106 6.47 7.95 11.40
C THR A 106 7.89 8.48 11.33
N SER A 107 8.40 9.01 12.45
CA SER A 107 9.78 9.52 12.52
C SER A 107 10.84 8.41 12.48
N ARG A 108 10.47 7.20 12.86
CA ARG A 108 11.26 5.96 12.86
C ARG A 108 10.34 4.78 13.12
N GLU A 109 10.88 3.56 13.15
CA GLU A 109 10.16 2.39 13.63
C GLU A 109 9.53 2.66 15.01
N TYR A 110 8.21 2.58 15.09
CA TYR A 110 7.41 2.92 16.28
C TYR A 110 7.73 4.32 16.86
N GLY A 111 8.05 5.26 15.96
CA GLY A 111 8.29 6.65 16.32
C GLY A 111 7.02 7.49 16.39
N TYR A 112 7.20 8.80 16.37
CA TYR A 112 6.13 9.79 16.38
C TYR A 112 5.43 9.87 15.02
N ALA A 113 4.16 10.25 14.98
CA ALA A 113 3.47 10.54 13.73
C ALA A 113 3.91 11.89 13.17
N VAL A 114 4.45 11.90 11.96
CA VAL A 114 5.03 13.10 11.33
C VAL A 114 4.53 13.31 9.91
N ILE A 115 4.48 14.57 9.49
CA ILE A 115 4.20 14.99 8.13
C ILE A 115 5.22 16.03 7.68
N ARG A 116 5.66 15.93 6.43
CA ARG A 116 6.55 16.90 5.78
C ARG A 116 5.92 17.42 4.50
N ARG A 117 6.29 18.63 4.11
CA ARG A 117 5.88 19.27 2.87
C ARG A 117 7.09 19.63 2.03
N SER A 118 7.00 19.39 0.73
CA SER A 118 7.94 19.85 -0.29
C SER A 118 7.20 20.71 -1.30
N ARG A 119 7.77 21.87 -1.65
CA ARG A 119 7.29 22.80 -2.68
C ARG A 119 8.08 22.76 -3.96
N ASP A 120 9.12 21.94 -4.03
CA ASP A 120 10.07 21.85 -5.14
C ASP A 120 10.11 20.43 -5.77
N GLY A 121 9.01 19.68 -5.58
CA GLY A 121 8.84 18.35 -6.17
C GLY A 121 9.63 17.25 -5.47
N GLY A 122 9.94 17.40 -4.18
CA GLY A 122 10.59 16.36 -3.39
C GLY A 122 12.09 16.55 -3.18
N ARG A 123 12.66 17.67 -3.60
CA ARG A 123 14.10 17.97 -3.42
C ARG A 123 14.42 18.41 -2.01
N THR A 124 13.59 19.32 -1.47
CA THR A 124 13.70 19.79 -0.09
C THR A 124 12.38 19.58 0.67
N TRP A 125 12.47 19.42 1.96
CA TRP A 125 11.34 19.08 2.83
C TRP A 125 11.37 19.87 4.14
N THR A 126 10.20 20.21 4.66
CA THR A 126 10.08 20.76 6.01
C THR A 126 10.53 19.74 7.05
N SER A 127 10.98 20.23 8.22
CA SER A 127 11.37 19.36 9.35
C SER A 127 10.27 19.36 10.41
N PRO A 128 9.80 18.17 10.85
CA PRO A 128 8.78 18.06 11.89
C PRO A 128 9.41 18.29 13.28
N THR A 129 9.52 19.56 13.68
CA THR A 129 10.18 19.97 14.92
C THR A 129 9.23 20.04 16.12
N ASP A 130 7.99 20.44 15.88
CA ASP A 130 6.97 20.68 16.88
C ASP A 130 5.55 20.58 16.30
N ALA A 131 4.54 20.83 17.14
CA ALA A 131 3.12 20.69 16.77
C ALA A 131 2.65 21.69 15.67
N ASP A 132 3.37 22.77 15.43
CA ASP A 132 3.09 23.71 14.35
C ASP A 132 3.86 23.39 13.06
N ASN A 133 4.83 22.50 13.10
CA ASN A 133 5.77 22.21 12.03
C ASN A 133 5.84 20.72 11.64
N GLY A 134 4.74 19.98 11.72
CA GLY A 134 4.62 18.62 11.18
C GLY A 134 4.85 17.49 12.16
N LEU A 135 5.08 17.75 13.45
CA LEU A 135 5.03 16.75 14.52
C LEU A 135 3.56 16.60 14.95
N LEU A 136 2.86 15.61 14.42
CA LEU A 136 1.41 15.49 14.60
C LEU A 136 1.03 14.81 15.91
N LEU A 137 1.72 13.73 16.28
CA LEU A 137 1.51 13.00 17.52
C LEU A 137 2.88 12.55 18.08
N ALA A 138 3.14 12.88 19.34
CA ALA A 138 4.41 12.59 20.03
C ALA A 138 4.21 11.84 21.37
N ASP A 139 2.98 11.45 21.67
CA ASP A 139 2.57 10.87 22.96
C ASP A 139 2.53 9.33 22.96
N GLY A 140 2.98 8.70 21.87
CA GLY A 140 2.90 7.25 21.72
C GLY A 140 3.93 6.65 20.78
N LYS A 141 3.68 5.38 20.43
CA LYS A 141 4.40 4.61 19.43
C LYS A 141 3.45 4.36 18.25
N TYR A 142 3.79 4.89 17.09
CA TYR A 142 2.92 4.84 15.91
C TYR A 142 3.46 3.89 14.85
N HIS A 143 2.54 3.31 14.10
CA HIS A 143 2.79 2.43 12.97
C HIS A 143 1.86 2.82 11.81
N CYS A 144 2.31 2.64 10.60
CA CYS A 144 1.50 2.78 9.39
C CYS A 144 2.19 2.14 8.18
N ALA A 145 1.51 2.20 7.04
CA ALA A 145 2.05 1.83 5.74
C ALA A 145 1.73 2.94 4.72
N PRO A 146 2.29 2.90 3.50
CA PRO A 146 1.83 3.75 2.41
C PRO A 146 0.41 3.33 2.02
N VAL A 147 -0.57 4.04 2.57
CA VAL A 147 -2.00 3.83 2.37
C VAL A 147 -2.65 5.10 1.83
N PRO A 148 -3.80 5.03 1.15
CA PRO A 148 -4.40 6.18 0.52
C PRO A 148 -4.71 7.31 1.49
N VAL A 149 -4.43 8.54 1.03
CA VAL A 149 -5.00 9.78 1.58
C VAL A 149 -6.20 10.14 0.72
N VAL A 150 -7.37 10.33 1.32
CA VAL A 150 -8.64 10.52 0.63
C VAL A 150 -9.22 11.89 0.94
N LEU A 151 -9.63 12.61 -0.12
CA LEU A 151 -10.39 13.86 -0.02
C LEU A 151 -11.89 13.53 -0.05
N HIS A 152 -12.62 13.90 0.99
CA HIS A 152 -14.07 13.70 1.07
C HIS A 152 -14.73 14.70 2.00
N ARG A 153 -15.84 15.32 1.53
CA ARG A 153 -16.64 16.31 2.27
C ARG A 153 -15.80 17.41 2.92
N GLY A 154 -14.86 17.99 2.14
CA GLY A 154 -14.00 19.09 2.59
C GLY A 154 -12.94 18.70 3.62
N ARG A 155 -12.65 17.42 3.77
CA ARG A 155 -11.61 16.91 4.68
C ARG A 155 -10.68 15.93 3.97
N ILE A 156 -9.44 15.91 4.46
CA ILE A 156 -8.43 14.88 4.16
C ILE A 156 -8.58 13.78 5.21
N TRP A 157 -8.54 12.52 4.78
CA TRP A 157 -8.68 11.34 5.63
C TRP A 157 -7.51 10.39 5.42
N ARG A 158 -6.96 9.85 6.50
CA ARG A 158 -5.90 8.84 6.49
C ARG A 158 -6.01 7.91 7.70
N ALA A 159 -5.93 6.62 7.45
CA ALA A 159 -5.86 5.62 8.51
C ALA A 159 -4.46 5.55 9.12
N MET A 160 -4.40 5.25 10.39
CA MET A 160 -3.16 5.02 11.15
C MET A 160 -3.42 4.05 12.30
N GLU A 161 -2.38 3.51 12.90
CA GLU A 161 -2.44 2.73 14.12
C GLU A 161 -1.36 3.16 15.11
N ASP A 162 -1.61 2.94 16.40
CA ASP A 162 -0.58 2.94 17.42
C ASP A 162 -0.25 1.53 17.90
N ALA A 163 0.91 1.36 18.49
CA ALA A 163 1.41 0.11 19.05
C ALA A 163 1.33 0.12 20.58
N MET A 164 0.25 0.67 21.14
CA MET A 164 0.06 0.89 22.58
C MET A 164 -0.93 -0.10 23.22
N GLY A 165 -1.46 -1.03 22.45
CA GLY A 165 -2.30 -2.11 22.95
C GLY A 165 -1.49 -3.21 23.63
N PRO A 166 -2.16 -4.18 24.29
CA PRO A 166 -1.51 -5.31 24.91
C PRO A 166 -0.99 -6.32 23.89
N GLY A 167 0.08 -7.04 24.26
CA GLY A 167 0.66 -8.13 23.47
C GLY A 167 1.86 -7.71 22.63
N GLY A 168 2.20 -8.53 21.65
CA GLY A 168 3.31 -8.32 20.72
C GLY A 168 2.86 -7.82 19.36
N TRP A 169 3.73 -7.95 18.36
CA TRP A 169 3.47 -7.52 16.98
C TRP A 169 2.13 -8.07 16.46
N GLY A 170 1.36 -7.21 15.81
CA GLY A 170 0.01 -7.50 15.30
C GLY A 170 -1.06 -7.25 16.37
N SER A 171 -0.98 -7.91 17.51
CA SER A 171 -1.99 -7.81 18.58
C SER A 171 -1.98 -6.48 19.33
N HIS A 172 -0.84 -5.80 19.41
CA HIS A 172 -0.71 -4.52 20.11
C HIS A 172 -1.19 -3.31 19.28
N PHE A 173 -1.48 -3.47 18.00
CA PHE A 173 -1.93 -2.36 17.16
C PHE A 173 -3.37 -1.96 17.48
N ARG A 174 -3.56 -0.63 17.68
CA ARG A 174 -4.88 -0.03 17.82
C ARG A 174 -5.12 0.92 16.65
N SER A 175 -6.10 0.57 15.83
CA SER A 175 -6.43 1.33 14.62
C SER A 175 -7.18 2.61 14.96
N PHE A 176 -6.92 3.70 14.21
CA PHE A 176 -7.68 4.95 14.25
C PHE A 176 -7.66 5.67 12.90
N MET A 177 -8.55 6.64 12.77
CA MET A 177 -8.62 7.53 11.61
C MET A 177 -8.13 8.92 11.99
N MET A 178 -7.34 9.51 11.11
CA MET A 178 -6.91 10.91 11.16
C MET A 178 -7.64 11.70 10.08
N SER A 179 -8.07 12.92 10.38
CA SER A 179 -8.64 13.81 9.38
C SER A 179 -8.35 15.27 9.67
N ALA A 180 -8.23 16.10 8.62
CA ALA A 180 -8.05 17.54 8.72
C ALA A 180 -8.91 18.27 7.68
N PRO A 181 -9.38 19.50 7.90
CA PRO A 181 -9.99 20.30 6.85
C PRO A 181 -9.03 20.43 5.65
N GLU A 182 -9.51 20.23 4.43
CA GLU A 182 -8.66 20.26 3.22
C GLU A 182 -8.03 21.63 2.94
N THR A 183 -8.60 22.69 3.52
CA THR A 183 -8.07 24.06 3.38
C THR A 183 -7.09 24.45 4.47
N SER A 184 -6.93 23.63 5.51
CA SER A 184 -6.06 23.92 6.65
C SER A 184 -4.59 23.66 6.32
N ASP A 185 -3.69 24.21 7.15
CA ASP A 185 -2.26 23.84 7.10
C ASP A 185 -2.07 22.45 7.73
N LEU A 186 -1.72 21.47 6.90
CA LEU A 186 -1.54 20.08 7.32
C LEU A 186 -0.33 19.87 8.24
N LEU A 187 0.60 20.83 8.31
CA LEU A 187 1.75 20.75 9.22
C LEU A 187 1.38 21.03 10.68
N LYS A 188 0.20 21.64 10.94
CA LYS A 188 -0.25 21.96 12.28
C LYS A 188 -1.05 20.83 12.88
N ALA A 189 -0.56 20.25 13.98
CA ALA A 189 -1.24 19.16 14.69
C ALA A 189 -2.64 19.55 15.16
N SER A 190 -2.86 20.82 15.56
CA SER A 190 -4.15 21.35 15.99
C SER A 190 -5.26 21.31 14.93
N ASN A 191 -4.90 21.19 13.64
CA ASN A 191 -5.86 21.06 12.54
C ASN A 191 -6.35 19.62 12.34
N TRP A 192 -5.71 18.63 12.99
CA TRP A 192 -6.05 17.24 12.84
C TRP A 192 -7.03 16.76 13.91
N THR A 193 -8.03 16.03 13.46
CA THR A 193 -8.99 15.29 14.30
C THR A 193 -8.58 13.82 14.27
N PHE A 194 -8.68 13.16 15.42
CA PHE A 194 -8.37 11.75 15.59
C PHE A 194 -9.58 11.00 16.14
N SER A 195 -9.89 9.83 15.60
CA SER A 195 -10.89 8.96 16.22
C SER A 195 -10.35 8.29 17.49
N ASN A 196 -11.24 7.68 18.27
CA ASN A 196 -10.84 6.73 19.30
C ASN A 196 -10.00 5.58 18.68
N ARG A 197 -9.20 4.93 19.52
CA ARG A 197 -8.36 3.79 19.16
C ARG A 197 -9.12 2.49 19.38
N LEU A 198 -9.16 1.64 18.33
CA LEU A 198 -9.76 0.32 18.42
C LEU A 198 -8.65 -0.73 18.43
N GLY A 199 -8.53 -1.43 19.55
CA GLY A 199 -7.59 -2.52 19.73
C GLY A 199 -8.16 -3.86 19.28
N ARG A 200 -7.34 -4.90 19.39
CA ARG A 200 -7.74 -6.29 19.17
C ARG A 200 -8.68 -6.76 20.27
N ASN A 201 -9.75 -7.47 19.89
CA ASN A 201 -10.48 -8.35 20.81
C ASN A 201 -10.07 -9.81 20.51
N PRO A 202 -9.53 -10.56 21.48
CA PRO A 202 -9.04 -11.92 21.28
C PRO A 202 -10.16 -12.92 20.91
N ASP A 203 -11.42 -12.65 21.24
CA ASP A 203 -12.54 -13.56 21.00
C ASP A 203 -13.05 -13.53 19.55
N TRP A 204 -12.69 -12.49 18.79
CA TRP A 204 -13.15 -12.38 17.41
C TRP A 204 -12.62 -13.51 16.52
N LEU A 205 -13.42 -13.85 15.48
CA LEU A 205 -13.14 -14.95 14.54
C LEU A 205 -12.87 -16.28 15.26
N GLY A 206 -13.64 -16.57 16.33
CA GLY A 206 -13.51 -17.80 17.11
C GLY A 206 -12.17 -17.92 17.84
N GLY A 207 -11.63 -16.79 18.32
CA GLY A 207 -10.37 -16.74 19.04
C GLY A 207 -9.12 -16.77 18.15
N LYS A 208 -9.29 -16.62 16.83
CA LYS A 208 -8.20 -16.74 15.84
C LYS A 208 -7.79 -15.41 15.19
N PHE A 209 -8.35 -14.31 15.68
CA PHE A 209 -7.97 -12.96 15.23
C PHE A 209 -6.65 -12.51 15.86
N GLY A 210 -5.60 -12.37 15.08
CA GLY A 210 -4.28 -11.94 15.53
C GLY A 210 -4.16 -10.44 15.78
N GLY A 211 -4.88 -9.63 15.01
CA GLY A 211 -4.87 -8.18 15.04
C GLY A 211 -5.13 -7.57 13.67
N TRP A 212 -5.12 -6.26 13.60
CA TRP A 212 -5.29 -5.49 12.36
C TRP A 212 -4.26 -4.37 12.24
N LEU A 213 -3.94 -3.98 11.00
CA LEU A 213 -2.98 -2.93 10.70
C LEU A 213 -3.14 -2.45 9.25
N GLU A 214 -2.41 -1.37 8.90
CA GLU A 214 -2.23 -0.89 7.51
C GLU A 214 -3.56 -0.56 6.82
N GLY A 215 -4.41 0.21 7.52
CA GLY A 215 -5.76 0.54 7.08
C GLY A 215 -5.81 1.51 5.92
N ASN A 216 -6.86 1.38 5.11
CA ASN A 216 -7.19 2.27 4.01
C ASN A 216 -8.40 3.12 4.36
N ALA A 217 -8.27 4.45 4.33
CA ALA A 217 -9.44 5.32 4.31
C ALA A 217 -10.17 5.15 2.97
N VAL A 218 -11.46 4.84 3.00
CA VAL A 218 -12.27 4.58 1.81
C VAL A 218 -13.64 5.25 1.96
N VAL A 219 -14.14 5.86 0.88
CA VAL A 219 -15.51 6.37 0.81
C VAL A 219 -16.41 5.23 0.33
N THR A 220 -17.44 4.88 1.09
CA THR A 220 -18.41 3.84 0.71
C THR A 220 -19.30 4.28 -0.44
N PRO A 221 -20.09 3.38 -1.07
CA PRO A 221 -21.08 3.77 -2.07
C PRO A 221 -22.16 4.73 -1.53
N SER A 222 -22.46 4.69 -0.23
CA SER A 222 -23.39 5.59 0.45
C SER A 222 -22.75 6.94 0.87
N GLY A 223 -21.44 7.11 0.67
CA GLY A 223 -20.71 8.35 0.94
C GLY A 223 -20.22 8.49 2.38
N GLU A 224 -20.12 7.42 3.13
CA GLU A 224 -19.51 7.37 4.46
C GLU A 224 -18.03 7.07 4.38
N ILE A 225 -17.27 7.41 5.42
CA ILE A 225 -15.87 7.01 5.55
C ILE A 225 -15.79 5.72 6.34
N VAL A 226 -15.00 4.78 5.82
CA VAL A 226 -14.60 3.55 6.52
C VAL A 226 -13.09 3.41 6.49
N ASN A 227 -12.57 2.65 7.44
CA ASN A 227 -11.20 2.16 7.43
C ASN A 227 -11.21 0.67 7.11
N ILE A 228 -10.60 0.29 5.98
CA ILE A 228 -10.50 -1.12 5.58
C ILE A 228 -9.08 -1.59 5.84
N LEU A 229 -8.94 -2.55 6.77
CA LEU A 229 -7.65 -2.98 7.30
C LEU A 229 -7.32 -4.41 6.93
N ARG A 230 -6.05 -4.64 6.77
CA ARG A 230 -5.44 -5.96 6.87
C ARG A 230 -5.80 -6.62 8.21
N ALA A 231 -6.25 -7.88 8.16
CA ALA A 231 -6.56 -8.68 9.34
C ALA A 231 -5.62 -9.88 9.44
N ASP A 232 -4.90 -10.02 10.55
CA ASP A 232 -4.09 -11.20 10.83
C ASP A 232 -5.03 -12.36 11.23
N PHE A 233 -5.44 -13.13 10.23
CA PHE A 233 -6.29 -14.31 10.36
C PHE A 233 -5.73 -15.44 9.49
N ARG A 234 -5.26 -16.51 10.13
CA ARG A 234 -4.52 -17.60 9.47
C ARG A 234 -5.27 -18.94 9.51
N ALA A 235 -6.51 -18.96 9.98
CA ALA A 235 -7.21 -20.19 10.36
C ALA A 235 -8.31 -20.62 9.39
N GLY A 236 -8.37 -20.07 8.19
CA GLY A 236 -9.43 -20.40 7.24
C GLY A 236 -8.92 -20.59 5.81
N PRO A 237 -9.77 -21.10 4.92
CA PRO A 237 -9.45 -21.21 3.49
C PRO A 237 -9.35 -19.86 2.78
N THR A 238 -9.94 -18.81 3.37
CA THR A 238 -9.96 -17.44 2.84
C THR A 238 -9.31 -16.48 3.83
N GLU A 239 -8.56 -15.52 3.31
CA GLU A 239 -8.03 -14.42 4.09
C GLU A 239 -9.13 -13.40 4.39
N LYS A 240 -9.02 -12.67 5.50
CA LYS A 240 -9.98 -11.67 5.94
C LYS A 240 -9.40 -10.26 5.87
N ALA A 241 -10.25 -9.28 5.61
CA ALA A 241 -10.02 -7.88 5.94
C ALA A 241 -11.10 -7.42 6.92
N ALA A 242 -10.88 -6.27 7.57
CA ALA A 242 -11.83 -5.69 8.51
C ALA A 242 -12.29 -4.32 8.02
N ILE A 243 -13.57 -3.99 8.16
CA ILE A 243 -14.18 -2.70 7.85
C ILE A 243 -14.60 -2.02 9.14
N ILE A 244 -13.92 -0.96 9.52
CA ILE A 244 -14.25 -0.11 10.68
C ILE A 244 -15.02 1.11 10.17
N ASN A 245 -16.17 1.40 10.76
CA ASN A 245 -16.97 2.58 10.45
C ASN A 245 -16.39 3.81 11.15
N ILE A 246 -16.37 4.95 10.46
CA ILE A 246 -15.87 6.22 10.99
C ILE A 246 -17.01 7.24 10.97
N SER A 247 -17.24 7.94 12.09
CA SER A 247 -18.23 9.02 12.16
C SER A 247 -17.88 10.16 11.21
N ALA A 248 -18.89 10.90 10.76
CA ALA A 248 -18.72 11.99 9.80
C ALA A 248 -17.80 13.13 10.30
N ASP A 249 -17.72 13.33 11.62
CA ASP A 249 -16.81 14.28 12.26
C ASP A 249 -15.40 13.74 12.48
N GLY A 250 -15.17 12.44 12.21
CA GLY A 250 -13.89 11.76 12.34
C GLY A 250 -13.46 11.43 13.78
N ARG A 251 -14.36 11.55 14.76
CA ARG A 251 -14.04 11.38 16.19
C ARG A 251 -14.31 9.99 16.71
N THR A 252 -15.21 9.25 16.05
CA THR A 252 -15.62 7.92 16.50
C THR A 252 -15.32 6.89 15.43
N ALA A 253 -14.63 5.83 15.83
CA ALA A 253 -14.45 4.59 15.10
C ALA A 253 -15.24 3.49 15.81
N GLY A 254 -16.01 2.70 15.04
CA GLY A 254 -16.82 1.59 15.54
C GLY A 254 -16.65 0.35 14.68
N PHE A 255 -16.62 -0.81 15.30
CA PHE A 255 -16.48 -2.09 14.62
C PHE A 255 -17.55 -3.08 15.10
N ASP A 256 -18.25 -3.68 14.16
CA ASP A 256 -19.18 -4.76 14.39
C ASP A 256 -18.55 -6.07 13.93
N PRO A 257 -18.20 -7.03 14.81
CA PRO A 257 -17.54 -8.26 14.43
C PRO A 257 -18.39 -9.20 13.57
N GLU A 258 -19.73 -9.07 13.62
CA GLU A 258 -20.63 -9.93 12.84
C GLU A 258 -20.65 -9.54 11.35
N THR A 259 -20.48 -8.26 11.04
CA THR A 259 -20.59 -7.73 9.67
C THR A 259 -19.32 -7.07 9.15
N GLY A 260 -18.38 -6.77 10.03
CA GLY A 260 -17.17 -6.00 9.71
C GLY A 260 -16.02 -6.84 9.16
N PHE A 261 -15.99 -8.15 9.37
CA PHE A 261 -15.02 -9.03 8.72
C PHE A 261 -15.54 -9.49 7.36
N ILE A 262 -14.72 -9.32 6.32
CA ILE A 262 -15.03 -9.69 4.94
C ILE A 262 -13.98 -10.66 4.40
N ASP A 263 -14.38 -11.52 3.46
CA ASP A 263 -13.43 -12.27 2.64
C ASP A 263 -12.68 -11.32 1.70
N PHE A 264 -11.35 -11.39 1.73
CA PHE A 264 -10.53 -10.50 0.95
C PHE A 264 -9.27 -11.21 0.43
N HIS A 265 -9.09 -11.24 -0.86
CA HIS A 265 -7.91 -11.84 -1.49
C HIS A 265 -6.64 -11.09 -1.09
N GLY A 266 -5.80 -11.71 -0.27
CA GLY A 266 -4.60 -11.09 0.28
C GLY A 266 -4.82 -10.27 1.55
N GLY A 267 -5.94 -10.48 2.26
CA GLY A 267 -6.33 -9.73 3.46
C GLY A 267 -5.38 -9.85 4.64
N CYS A 268 -4.55 -10.91 4.71
CA CYS A 268 -3.48 -11.03 5.71
C CYS A 268 -2.21 -10.22 5.37
N LYS A 269 -2.20 -9.49 4.25
CA LYS A 269 -1.06 -8.71 3.76
C LYS A 269 -1.50 -7.29 3.42
N LYS A 270 -0.55 -6.35 3.29
CA LYS A 270 -0.86 -4.97 2.92
C LYS A 270 -1.47 -4.91 1.51
N PHE A 271 -2.54 -4.16 1.38
CA PHE A 271 -3.19 -3.82 0.12
C PHE A 271 -3.47 -2.32 0.04
N THR A 272 -3.76 -1.83 -1.16
CA THR A 272 -4.14 -0.43 -1.40
C THR A 272 -5.42 -0.39 -2.21
N ILE A 273 -6.46 0.25 -1.67
CA ILE A 273 -7.79 0.39 -2.30
C ILE A 273 -7.95 1.81 -2.83
N ARG A 274 -8.46 1.94 -4.09
CA ARG A 274 -8.84 3.22 -4.68
C ARG A 274 -10.14 3.07 -5.46
N TYR A 275 -10.98 4.12 -5.43
CA TYR A 275 -12.24 4.17 -6.17
C TYR A 275 -12.06 4.79 -7.54
N ASP A 276 -12.51 4.11 -8.58
CA ASP A 276 -12.56 4.61 -9.95
C ASP A 276 -13.97 5.06 -10.31
N ARG A 277 -14.15 6.38 -10.45
CA ARG A 277 -15.44 6.98 -10.81
C ARG A 277 -15.96 6.52 -12.17
N ARG A 278 -15.06 6.22 -13.13
CA ARG A 278 -15.44 5.84 -14.49
C ARG A 278 -16.07 4.45 -14.53
N SER A 279 -15.46 3.46 -13.87
CA SER A 279 -16.01 2.09 -13.79
C SER A 279 -17.01 1.94 -12.63
N ARG A 280 -17.11 2.91 -11.73
CA ARG A 280 -17.88 2.85 -10.48
C ARG A 280 -17.53 1.60 -9.66
N ARG A 281 -16.23 1.30 -9.58
CA ARG A 281 -15.69 0.17 -8.83
C ARG A 281 -14.54 0.63 -7.93
N TYR A 282 -14.37 -0.07 -6.84
CA TYR A 282 -13.16 -0.07 -6.05
C TYR A 282 -12.19 -1.06 -6.66
N TRP A 283 -10.93 -0.67 -6.73
CA TRP A 283 -9.84 -1.48 -7.23
C TRP A 283 -8.78 -1.59 -6.17
N ALA A 284 -8.13 -2.77 -6.09
CA ALA A 284 -7.00 -2.95 -5.20
C ALA A 284 -5.90 -3.77 -5.86
N LEU A 285 -4.66 -3.46 -5.51
CA LEU A 285 -3.52 -4.34 -5.71
C LEU A 285 -3.26 -5.09 -4.41
N SER A 286 -3.25 -6.42 -4.49
CA SER A 286 -3.19 -7.29 -3.33
C SER A 286 -2.42 -8.58 -3.61
N ASN A 287 -1.84 -9.19 -2.58
CA ASN A 287 -1.17 -10.48 -2.68
C ASN A 287 -2.19 -11.63 -2.63
N TYR A 288 -2.67 -12.02 -3.80
CA TYR A 288 -3.51 -13.21 -3.96
C TYR A 288 -2.72 -14.49 -3.66
N VAL A 289 -3.36 -15.46 -3.00
CA VAL A 289 -2.79 -16.79 -2.76
C VAL A 289 -3.43 -17.79 -3.71
N PRO A 290 -2.75 -18.20 -4.80
CA PRO A 290 -3.21 -19.27 -5.68
C PRO A 290 -3.46 -20.57 -4.91
N GLU A 291 -4.42 -21.37 -5.35
CA GLU A 291 -4.82 -22.61 -4.66
C GLU A 291 -3.63 -23.56 -4.41
N LYS A 292 -2.78 -23.74 -5.41
CA LYS A 292 -1.56 -24.57 -5.33
C LYS A 292 -0.52 -24.10 -4.30
N HIS A 293 -0.64 -22.86 -3.81
CA HIS A 293 0.25 -22.27 -2.79
C HIS A 293 -0.47 -22.09 -1.45
N ARG A 294 -1.71 -22.55 -1.32
CA ARG A 294 -2.42 -22.49 -0.04
C ARG A 294 -1.75 -23.37 1.01
N GLY A 295 -1.54 -22.81 2.18
CA GLY A 295 -0.91 -23.45 3.31
C GLY A 295 -1.38 -22.84 4.63
N PRO A 296 -0.82 -23.27 5.77
CA PRO A 296 -1.28 -22.84 7.09
C PRO A 296 -0.99 -21.37 7.40
N ASN A 297 -0.13 -20.71 6.61
CA ASN A 297 0.23 -19.32 6.84
C ASN A 297 0.17 -18.50 5.54
N PRO A 298 -1.01 -17.99 5.14
CA PRO A 298 -1.17 -17.18 3.92
C PRO A 298 -0.40 -15.85 3.98
N GLU A 299 -0.07 -15.35 5.16
CA GLU A 299 0.74 -14.14 5.35
C GLU A 299 2.13 -14.26 4.72
N ARG A 300 2.66 -15.47 4.64
CA ARG A 300 3.98 -15.75 4.04
C ARG A 300 3.95 -16.03 2.54
N VAL A 301 2.80 -16.06 1.90
CA VAL A 301 2.69 -16.27 0.45
C VAL A 301 2.54 -14.92 -0.24
N ARG A 302 3.62 -14.42 -0.82
CA ARG A 302 3.71 -13.05 -1.40
C ARG A 302 4.16 -13.04 -2.87
N ASN A 303 4.28 -14.20 -3.47
CA ASN A 303 4.79 -14.43 -4.83
C ASN A 303 3.82 -14.07 -5.96
N THR A 304 2.63 -13.59 -5.62
CA THR A 304 1.59 -13.24 -6.60
C THR A 304 0.99 -11.87 -6.26
N LEU A 305 1.07 -10.94 -7.21
CA LEU A 305 0.35 -9.66 -7.15
C LEU A 305 -0.83 -9.69 -8.09
N ALA A 306 -2.03 -9.47 -7.57
CA ALA A 306 -3.26 -9.45 -8.32
C ALA A 306 -3.93 -8.07 -8.33
N LEU A 307 -4.62 -7.76 -9.42
CA LEU A 307 -5.61 -6.70 -9.50
C LEU A 307 -6.97 -7.30 -9.15
N ILE A 308 -7.59 -6.75 -8.12
CA ILE A 308 -8.92 -7.17 -7.67
C ILE A 308 -9.89 -5.97 -7.70
N SER A 309 -11.18 -6.22 -7.80
CA SER A 309 -12.18 -5.15 -7.78
C SER A 309 -13.44 -5.52 -7.03
N SER A 310 -14.15 -4.50 -6.52
CA SER A 310 -15.44 -4.63 -5.86
C SER A 310 -16.36 -3.48 -6.26
N ARG A 311 -17.68 -3.69 -6.18
CA ARG A 311 -18.69 -2.63 -6.31
C ARG A 311 -19.20 -2.11 -4.97
N ASP A 312 -19.07 -2.92 -3.92
CA ASP A 312 -19.72 -2.73 -2.62
C ASP A 312 -18.76 -2.78 -1.42
N LEU A 313 -17.45 -2.96 -1.67
CA LEU A 313 -16.38 -3.16 -0.67
C LEU A 313 -16.46 -4.50 0.09
N LYS A 314 -17.49 -5.29 -0.12
CA LYS A 314 -17.70 -6.59 0.57
C LYS A 314 -17.36 -7.78 -0.32
N ASN A 315 -17.75 -7.71 -1.58
CA ASN A 315 -17.56 -8.78 -2.57
C ASN A 315 -16.42 -8.40 -3.52
N TRP A 316 -15.30 -9.12 -3.45
CA TRP A 316 -14.10 -8.84 -4.21
C TRP A 316 -13.81 -9.93 -5.25
N GLU A 317 -13.58 -9.51 -6.48
CA GLU A 317 -13.29 -10.37 -7.63
C GLU A 317 -11.84 -10.20 -8.07
N VAL A 318 -11.12 -11.30 -8.32
CA VAL A 318 -9.81 -11.25 -8.98
C VAL A 318 -10.01 -10.92 -10.46
N ARG A 319 -9.40 -9.85 -10.93
CA ARG A 319 -9.52 -9.36 -12.32
C ARG A 319 -8.34 -9.79 -13.17
N SER A 320 -7.15 -9.83 -12.60
CA SER A 320 -5.95 -10.25 -13.31
C SER A 320 -4.82 -10.58 -12.34
N ILE A 321 -4.01 -11.56 -12.67
CA ILE A 321 -2.69 -11.74 -12.07
C ILE A 321 -1.71 -10.84 -12.83
N LEU A 322 -1.07 -9.94 -12.12
CA LEU A 322 -0.14 -8.97 -12.70
C LEU A 322 1.29 -9.48 -12.65
N LEU A 323 1.69 -10.04 -11.51
CA LEU A 323 3.03 -10.59 -11.27
C LEU A 323 2.88 -11.94 -10.58
N TYR A 324 3.69 -12.89 -11.00
CA TYR A 324 3.73 -14.22 -10.41
C TYR A 324 5.12 -14.83 -10.51
N HIS A 325 5.56 -15.48 -9.44
CA HIS A 325 6.73 -16.33 -9.44
C HIS A 325 6.41 -17.68 -8.76
N PRO A 326 6.93 -18.84 -9.25
CA PRO A 326 6.61 -20.14 -8.65
C PRO A 326 7.21 -20.35 -7.26
N ASP A 327 8.35 -19.74 -6.96
CA ASP A 327 9.00 -19.81 -5.65
C ASP A 327 8.32 -18.87 -4.65
N THR A 328 7.71 -19.46 -3.62
CA THR A 328 7.05 -18.74 -2.53
C THR A 328 7.98 -18.40 -1.37
N ALA A 329 9.17 -19.00 -1.32
CA ALA A 329 10.11 -18.80 -0.22
C ALA A 329 10.95 -17.54 -0.40
N ASN A 330 11.44 -17.30 -1.61
CA ASN A 330 12.40 -16.24 -1.87
C ASN A 330 11.81 -15.07 -2.67
N HIS A 331 10.74 -15.28 -3.45
CA HIS A 331 10.17 -14.25 -4.33
C HIS A 331 8.88 -13.65 -3.79
N GLY A 332 8.75 -12.31 -3.93
CA GLY A 332 7.57 -11.58 -3.47
C GLY A 332 7.36 -10.26 -4.20
N PHE A 333 6.08 -9.93 -4.48
CA PHE A 333 5.63 -8.70 -5.12
C PHE A 333 4.60 -8.04 -4.21
N GLN A 334 5.03 -7.19 -3.29
CA GLN A 334 4.23 -6.83 -2.14
C GLN A 334 4.24 -5.33 -1.83
N TYR A 335 3.39 -4.91 -0.90
CA TYR A 335 3.29 -3.53 -0.44
C TYR A 335 3.02 -2.52 -1.57
N ALA A 336 2.39 -2.94 -2.66
CA ALA A 336 2.14 -2.06 -3.78
C ALA A 336 1.39 -0.79 -3.35
N ASP A 337 1.93 0.38 -3.70
CA ASP A 337 1.18 1.62 -3.79
C ASP A 337 1.00 2.00 -5.25
N TRP A 338 -0.14 2.62 -5.59
CA TRP A 338 -0.50 2.80 -6.98
C TRP A 338 -1.49 3.96 -7.19
N LEU A 339 -1.53 4.49 -8.40
CA LEU A 339 -2.43 5.56 -8.81
C LEU A 339 -3.06 5.26 -10.17
N PHE A 340 -4.19 5.91 -10.46
CA PHE A 340 -4.70 5.97 -11.82
C PHE A 340 -3.90 6.99 -12.64
N ASP A 341 -3.52 6.62 -13.87
CA ASP A 341 -2.89 7.48 -14.86
C ASP A 341 -3.66 7.35 -16.19
N GLY A 342 -4.71 8.12 -16.34
CA GLY A 342 -5.64 8.04 -17.47
C GLY A 342 -6.41 6.72 -17.51
N ASN A 343 -6.14 5.89 -18.50
CA ASN A 343 -6.73 4.55 -18.63
C ASN A 343 -5.92 3.45 -17.95
N ASP A 344 -4.75 3.80 -17.44
CA ASP A 344 -3.80 2.86 -16.85
C ASP A 344 -3.78 2.98 -15.32
N ILE A 345 -3.20 1.98 -14.67
CA ILE A 345 -2.69 2.05 -13.31
C ILE A 345 -1.17 2.14 -13.39
N ILE A 346 -0.57 3.03 -12.60
CA ILE A 346 0.85 3.06 -12.30
C ILE A 346 1.06 2.59 -10.86
N ALA A 347 2.05 1.71 -10.66
CA ALA A 347 2.30 1.11 -9.36
C ALA A 347 3.80 1.04 -9.05
N VAL A 348 4.13 1.20 -7.78
CA VAL A 348 5.45 0.88 -7.22
C VAL A 348 5.31 -0.31 -6.29
N VAL A 349 6.23 -1.25 -6.41
CA VAL A 349 6.13 -2.55 -5.75
C VAL A 349 7.44 -2.88 -5.04
N ARG A 350 7.33 -3.34 -3.82
CA ARG A 350 8.42 -3.95 -3.06
C ARG A 350 8.61 -5.36 -3.58
N THR A 351 9.72 -5.59 -4.30
CA THR A 351 9.98 -6.80 -5.07
C THR A 351 11.18 -7.56 -4.51
N ALA A 352 10.94 -8.78 -4.03
CA ALA A 352 12.00 -9.74 -3.70
C ALA A 352 12.25 -10.61 -4.93
N HIS A 353 13.46 -10.51 -5.49
CA HIS A 353 13.85 -11.23 -6.71
C HIS A 353 15.36 -11.54 -6.70
N ASP A 354 15.75 -12.55 -7.42
CA ASP A 354 17.18 -12.91 -7.56
C ASP A 354 18.00 -11.73 -8.09
N GLU A 355 19.22 -11.63 -7.63
CA GLU A 355 20.21 -10.67 -8.10
C GLU A 355 21.42 -11.39 -8.69
N ALA A 356 22.31 -10.66 -9.37
CA ALA A 356 23.46 -11.26 -10.02
C ALA A 356 24.32 -12.07 -9.03
N GLY A 357 24.31 -13.39 -9.19
CA GLY A 357 25.10 -14.32 -8.38
C GLY A 357 24.47 -14.70 -7.03
N ALA A 358 23.24 -14.28 -6.72
CA ALA A 358 22.56 -14.59 -5.46
C ALA A 358 21.06 -14.77 -5.62
N VAL A 359 20.48 -15.69 -4.85
CA VAL A 359 19.04 -15.82 -4.67
C VAL A 359 18.55 -14.73 -3.73
N ALA A 360 17.33 -14.24 -3.94
CA ALA A 360 16.68 -13.29 -3.02
C ALA A 360 16.67 -13.84 -1.59
N HIS A 361 16.84 -12.95 -0.60
CA HIS A 361 16.93 -13.34 0.81
C HIS A 361 15.70 -14.13 1.29
N ASN A 362 14.51 -13.60 1.08
CA ASN A 362 13.22 -14.29 1.24
C ASN A 362 12.12 -13.43 0.60
N GLN A 363 10.91 -13.98 0.52
CA GLN A 363 9.76 -13.33 -0.11
C GLN A 363 9.32 -12.00 0.57
N HIS A 364 9.74 -11.74 1.81
CA HIS A 364 9.40 -10.54 2.57
C HIS A 364 10.50 -9.48 2.50
N ASP A 365 11.76 -9.87 2.64
CA ASP A 365 12.91 -8.96 2.74
C ASP A 365 13.40 -8.61 1.33
N ALA A 366 12.64 -7.74 0.69
CA ALA A 366 12.80 -7.38 -0.72
C ALA A 366 14.06 -6.54 -0.98
N ASN A 367 14.72 -6.82 -2.09
CA ASN A 367 15.93 -6.13 -2.53
C ASN A 367 15.69 -5.11 -3.65
N TYR A 368 14.52 -5.10 -4.29
CA TYR A 368 14.19 -4.14 -5.34
C TYR A 368 12.95 -3.31 -5.00
N MET A 369 12.92 -2.06 -5.47
CA MET A 369 11.72 -1.29 -5.72
C MET A 369 11.50 -1.22 -7.22
N THR A 370 10.35 -1.69 -7.70
CA THR A 370 10.03 -1.76 -9.12
C THR A 370 8.81 -0.92 -9.46
N PHE A 371 8.82 -0.31 -10.66
CA PHE A 371 7.69 0.42 -11.22
C PHE A 371 6.99 -0.42 -12.29
N HIS A 372 5.66 -0.38 -12.29
CA HIS A 372 4.81 -1.10 -13.24
C HIS A 372 3.73 -0.19 -13.81
N ARG A 373 3.40 -0.37 -15.08
CA ARG A 373 2.25 0.24 -15.74
C ARG A 373 1.29 -0.82 -16.24
N ILE A 374 0.13 -0.88 -15.63
CA ILE A 374 -0.97 -1.80 -16.00
C ILE A 374 -1.87 -1.06 -16.98
N ARG A 375 -1.75 -1.40 -18.26
CA ARG A 375 -2.47 -0.72 -19.34
C ARG A 375 -3.93 -1.16 -19.38
N ASN A 376 -4.82 -0.22 -19.65
CA ASN A 376 -6.26 -0.47 -19.87
C ASN A 376 -6.91 -1.36 -18.79
N PHE A 377 -6.56 -1.16 -17.54
CA PHE A 377 -6.91 -2.03 -16.41
C PHE A 377 -8.41 -2.35 -16.29
N ARG A 378 -9.29 -1.44 -16.74
CA ARG A 378 -10.75 -1.63 -16.68
C ARG A 378 -11.24 -2.75 -17.59
N GLY A 379 -10.51 -3.05 -18.66
CA GLY A 379 -10.81 -4.12 -19.59
C GLY A 379 -10.26 -5.49 -19.20
N LEU A 380 -9.45 -5.55 -18.13
CA LEU A 380 -8.92 -6.82 -17.67
C LEU A 380 -10.04 -7.65 -17.04
N SER A 381 -10.16 -8.88 -17.50
CA SER A 381 -11.10 -9.89 -16.97
C SER A 381 -10.31 -11.12 -16.54
N SER A 382 -10.76 -11.79 -15.50
CA SER A 382 -10.19 -13.07 -15.09
C SER A 382 -10.37 -14.10 -16.21
N ASN A 383 -9.28 -14.63 -16.70
CA ASN A 383 -9.26 -15.85 -17.52
C ASN A 383 -8.94 -17.05 -16.60
N PHE A 384 -9.67 -17.19 -15.48
CA PHE A 384 -9.55 -18.32 -14.55
C PHE A 384 -10.71 -19.27 -14.72
#